data_5801b16ac766702c39d70078bb89e53e
#
_entry.id   5801b16ac766702c39d70078bb89e53e
#
_cell.length_a   1.000
_cell.length_b   1.000
_cell.length_c   1.000
_cell.angle_alpha   90.00
_cell.angle_beta   90.00
_cell.angle_gamma   90.00
#
_symmetry.space_group_name_H-M   'P 1'
#
loop_
_entity.id
_entity.type
_entity.pdbx_description
1 polymer ?
#
loop_
_entity_poly.entity_id
_entity_poly.type
_entity_poly.pdbx_seq_one_letter_code
_entity_poly.pdbx_strand_id
1 'polypeptide(L)'
;MARAATRNNQMIETISITPNRLQHAIRHCISRRRPLMVWGPPGIGKSDIVAYVARELGRPLIDIRLPLLEPTDMRGIPYLAEVKVYNEQGELVRDELGVPVTDREFRWSPPSDLPTDKLSNALVFFDEISAAPPSVQAATYQIILNRRIGSYQLPDNVVMVAAGNRVRDKGVAYNMPTPLANRFSHVTLEPNIDDWKDWAIRNKIHRDVVGYLSFQPQDLMNFNPSNDSYAFATPRTWYFVSDLLQEPDGRDAQLDGETLSDLVRGTVGDAAGTKFLSYRRSASTLPNARDILDGKVKSLKNISPDVMHALVIALCYELFASNARARAAVANGAKDALKTWHTNDVDTFFRFMMDNLPPEMCVFGGKTLLNNENGIQVHGMMLKTWAEFTDRFLELMPSRN
;
A
#
# COMPACT_ATOMS: atom_id res chain seq x y z
N MET A 1 50.14 -1.53 -18.77
CA MET A 1 49.46 -0.55 -17.89
C MET A 1 48.04 -0.33 -18.41
N ALA A 2 47.08 -1.10 -17.88
CA ALA A 2 45.69 -0.97 -18.24
C ALA A 2 45.00 -0.05 -17.19
N ARG A 3 44.56 1.12 -17.64
CA ARG A 3 43.75 2.04 -16.85
C ARG A 3 42.36 1.39 -16.61
N ALA A 4 42.12 1.00 -15.40
CA ALA A 4 40.78 0.65 -14.94
C ALA A 4 39.87 1.90 -15.09
N ALA A 5 38.93 1.82 -15.98
CA ALA A 5 37.88 2.82 -16.12
C ALA A 5 36.96 2.71 -14.89
N THR A 6 37.10 3.64 -13.99
CA THR A 6 36.16 3.87 -12.88
C THR A 6 34.81 4.24 -13.51
N ARG A 7 33.88 3.27 -13.59
CA ARG A 7 32.50 3.56 -13.98
C ARG A 7 31.91 4.45 -12.88
N ASN A 8 31.78 5.72 -13.16
CA ASN A 8 30.95 6.63 -12.40
C ASN A 8 29.52 6.05 -12.38
N ASN A 9 29.12 5.47 -11.26
CA ASN A 9 27.73 5.17 -10.97
C ASN A 9 27.00 6.51 -10.80
N GLN A 10 26.58 7.13 -11.90
CA GLN A 10 25.65 8.26 -11.82
C GLN A 10 24.38 7.74 -11.14
N MET A 11 24.16 8.20 -9.91
CA MET A 11 22.89 7.98 -9.21
C MET A 11 21.78 8.58 -10.10
N ILE A 12 20.86 7.75 -10.54
CA ILE A 12 19.62 8.23 -11.15
C ILE A 12 18.86 8.91 -10.00
N GLU A 13 18.97 10.22 -9.93
CA GLU A 13 18.20 11.04 -9.00
C GLU A 13 16.74 11.01 -9.46
N THR A 14 15.95 10.18 -8.81
CA THR A 14 14.49 10.19 -8.94
C THR A 14 13.90 10.95 -7.77
N ILE A 15 12.78 11.64 -8.02
CA ILE A 15 12.08 12.39 -6.97
C ILE A 15 11.48 11.40 -5.98
N SER A 16 11.82 11.56 -4.69
CA SER A 16 11.26 10.78 -3.59
C SER A 16 9.87 11.29 -3.23
N ILE A 17 8.93 10.35 -3.05
CA ILE A 17 7.55 10.65 -2.67
C ILE A 17 7.06 9.68 -1.59
N THR A 18 6.11 10.15 -0.78
CA THR A 18 5.45 9.35 0.26
C THR A 18 4.32 8.51 -0.34
N PRO A 19 3.80 7.49 0.36
CA PRO A 19 2.66 6.67 -0.07
C PRO A 19 1.44 7.49 -0.51
N ASN A 20 1.04 8.51 0.25
CA ASN A 20 -0.10 9.36 -0.10
C ASN A 20 0.18 10.18 -1.37
N ARG A 21 1.36 10.75 -1.51
CA ARG A 21 1.76 11.47 -2.72
C ARG A 21 1.84 10.53 -3.94
N LEU A 22 2.24 9.27 -3.76
CA LEU A 22 2.23 8.27 -4.83
C LEU A 22 0.80 8.00 -5.32
N GLN A 23 -0.18 7.87 -4.41
CA GLN A 23 -1.58 7.71 -4.80
C GLN A 23 -2.06 8.89 -5.68
N HIS A 24 -1.74 10.13 -5.29
CA HIS A 24 -2.06 11.31 -6.09
C HIS A 24 -1.37 11.30 -7.46
N ALA A 25 -0.09 10.92 -7.51
CA ALA A 25 0.67 10.81 -8.75
C ALA A 25 0.06 9.76 -9.69
N ILE A 26 -0.33 8.58 -9.17
CA ILE A 26 -0.99 7.53 -9.96
C ILE A 26 -2.31 8.07 -10.55
N ARG A 27 -3.20 8.67 -9.73
CA ARG A 27 -4.48 9.23 -10.21
C ARG A 27 -4.24 10.26 -11.31
N HIS A 28 -3.27 11.14 -11.14
CA HIS A 28 -2.95 12.16 -12.15
C HIS A 28 -2.39 11.55 -13.44
N CYS A 29 -1.46 10.59 -13.35
CA CYS A 29 -0.91 9.90 -14.50
C CYS A 29 -1.99 9.11 -15.26
N ILE A 30 -2.92 8.46 -14.54
CA ILE A 30 -4.08 7.79 -15.13
C ILE A 30 -4.94 8.78 -15.94
N SER A 31 -5.27 9.94 -15.37
CA SER A 31 -6.10 10.94 -16.04
C SER A 31 -5.46 11.49 -17.32
N ARG A 32 -4.14 11.48 -17.39
CA ARG A 32 -3.34 11.95 -18.54
C ARG A 32 -2.85 10.83 -19.45
N ARG A 33 -3.18 9.56 -19.15
CA ARG A 33 -2.70 8.36 -19.87
C ARG A 33 -1.16 8.32 -19.97
N ARG A 34 -0.46 8.80 -18.93
CA ARG A 34 1.01 8.77 -18.87
C ARG A 34 1.48 7.58 -18.05
N PRO A 35 2.41 6.77 -18.58
CA PRO A 35 3.01 5.70 -17.81
C PRO A 35 3.80 6.25 -16.62
N LEU A 36 3.63 5.61 -15.46
CA LEU A 36 4.37 5.93 -14.22
C LEU A 36 5.27 4.77 -13.84
N MET A 37 6.53 5.06 -13.52
CA MET A 37 7.48 4.09 -12.98
C MET A 37 7.72 4.36 -11.49
N VAL A 38 7.43 3.37 -10.66
CA VAL A 38 7.57 3.43 -9.21
C VAL A 38 8.78 2.61 -8.78
N TRP A 39 9.82 3.29 -8.32
CA TRP A 39 11.00 2.65 -7.74
C TRP A 39 10.88 2.52 -6.24
N GLY A 40 11.51 1.50 -5.66
CA GLY A 40 11.60 1.37 -4.20
C GLY A 40 12.00 -0.04 -3.77
N PRO A 41 12.46 -0.20 -2.54
CA PRO A 41 12.90 -1.49 -2.02
C PRO A 41 11.73 -2.49 -1.92
N PRO A 42 12.03 -3.80 -1.78
CA PRO A 42 11.02 -4.82 -1.58
C PRO A 42 10.23 -4.57 -0.28
N GLY A 43 8.95 -4.94 -0.28
CA GLY A 43 8.10 -4.86 0.92
C GLY A 43 7.61 -3.47 1.33
N ILE A 44 7.93 -2.41 0.56
CA ILE A 44 7.51 -1.03 0.87
C ILE A 44 6.03 -0.73 0.55
N GLY A 45 5.33 -1.63 -0.19
CA GLY A 45 3.92 -1.47 -0.52
C GLY A 45 3.62 -0.92 -1.93
N LYS A 46 4.56 -1.00 -2.90
CA LYS A 46 4.35 -0.50 -4.28
C LYS A 46 3.07 -1.07 -4.92
N SER A 47 2.95 -2.38 -4.96
CA SER A 47 1.84 -3.11 -5.60
C SER A 47 0.52 -2.86 -4.87
N ASP A 48 0.56 -2.81 -3.52
CA ASP A 48 -0.63 -2.56 -2.70
C ASP A 48 -1.22 -1.17 -2.93
N ILE A 49 -0.36 -0.15 -3.08
CA ILE A 49 -0.79 1.23 -3.38
C ILE A 49 -1.42 1.32 -4.77
N VAL A 50 -0.84 0.65 -5.77
CA VAL A 50 -1.42 0.61 -7.13
C VAL A 50 -2.78 -0.09 -7.11
N ALA A 51 -2.89 -1.23 -6.43
CA ALA A 51 -4.14 -1.98 -6.28
C ALA A 51 -5.22 -1.16 -5.54
N TYR A 52 -4.82 -0.43 -4.49
CA TYR A 52 -5.73 0.45 -3.77
C TYR A 52 -6.31 1.55 -4.68
N VAL A 53 -5.46 2.25 -5.45
CA VAL A 53 -5.90 3.31 -6.37
C VAL A 53 -6.77 2.76 -7.50
N ALA A 54 -6.44 1.57 -8.05
CA ALA A 54 -7.25 0.93 -9.08
C ALA A 54 -8.67 0.66 -8.56
N ARG A 55 -8.79 0.09 -7.36
CA ARG A 55 -10.06 -0.21 -6.69
C ARG A 55 -10.88 1.05 -6.41
N GLU A 56 -10.23 2.11 -5.89
CA GLU A 56 -10.87 3.39 -5.61
C GLU A 56 -11.46 4.04 -6.87
N LEU A 57 -10.75 3.92 -8.00
CA LEU A 57 -11.19 4.44 -9.30
C LEU A 57 -12.16 3.50 -10.05
N GLY A 58 -12.53 2.36 -9.47
CA GLY A 58 -13.38 1.36 -10.13
C GLY A 58 -12.77 0.78 -11.42
N ARG A 59 -11.43 0.71 -11.49
CA ARG A 59 -10.71 0.16 -12.64
C ARG A 59 -10.28 -1.28 -12.36
N PRO A 60 -10.55 -2.23 -13.26
CA PRO A 60 -9.95 -3.56 -13.18
C PRO A 60 -8.43 -3.45 -13.16
N LEU A 61 -7.79 -4.11 -12.19
CA LEU A 61 -6.34 -4.22 -12.12
C LEU A 61 -5.90 -5.49 -12.84
N ILE A 62 -4.97 -5.36 -13.77
CA ILE A 62 -4.27 -6.47 -14.40
C ILE A 62 -2.82 -6.42 -13.91
N ASP A 63 -2.51 -7.30 -12.96
CA ASP A 63 -1.17 -7.40 -12.34
C ASP A 63 -0.33 -8.41 -13.12
N ILE A 64 0.72 -7.93 -13.77
CA ILE A 64 1.62 -8.73 -14.60
C ILE A 64 3.02 -8.74 -13.97
N ARG A 65 3.40 -9.89 -13.43
CA ARG A 65 4.74 -10.10 -12.85
C ARG A 65 5.71 -10.53 -13.93
N LEU A 66 6.43 -9.56 -14.45
CA LEU A 66 7.29 -9.74 -15.62
C LEU A 66 8.42 -10.79 -15.46
N PRO A 67 9.04 -11.00 -14.28
CA PRO A 67 10.06 -12.05 -14.12
C PRO A 67 9.55 -13.48 -14.30
N LEU A 68 8.23 -13.69 -14.22
CA LEU A 68 7.60 -15.02 -14.35
C LEU A 68 7.20 -15.33 -15.79
N LEU A 69 7.40 -14.40 -16.73
CA LEU A 69 6.93 -14.50 -18.10
C LEU A 69 8.05 -14.86 -19.07
N GLU A 70 7.67 -15.56 -20.13
CA GLU A 70 8.46 -15.74 -21.34
C GLU A 70 8.11 -14.65 -22.38
N PRO A 71 8.99 -14.34 -23.33
CA PRO A 71 8.69 -13.34 -24.38
C PRO A 71 7.43 -13.64 -25.19
N THR A 72 7.08 -14.92 -25.34
CA THR A 72 5.87 -15.38 -26.02
C THR A 72 4.59 -15.02 -25.29
N ASP A 73 4.62 -14.99 -23.95
CA ASP A 73 3.46 -14.61 -23.15
C ASP A 73 3.06 -13.16 -23.40
N MET A 74 4.06 -12.31 -23.67
CA MET A 74 3.83 -10.89 -24.00
C MET A 74 3.47 -10.66 -25.47
N ARG A 75 4.03 -11.45 -26.39
CA ARG A 75 3.81 -11.28 -27.84
C ARG A 75 2.61 -12.05 -28.37
N GLY A 76 2.17 -13.05 -27.63
CA GLY A 76 1.24 -14.06 -28.10
C GLY A 76 1.93 -15.18 -28.89
N ILE A 77 1.13 -16.11 -29.39
CA ILE A 77 1.60 -17.29 -30.12
C ILE A 77 1.18 -17.18 -31.58
N PRO A 78 2.10 -17.37 -32.56
CA PRO A 78 1.72 -17.41 -33.95
C PRO A 78 0.96 -18.70 -34.25
N TYR A 79 -0.11 -18.62 -35.02
CA TYR A 79 -0.88 -19.75 -35.52
C TYR A 79 -1.27 -19.55 -36.97
N LEU A 80 -1.50 -20.66 -37.68
CA LEU A 80 -2.01 -20.64 -39.03
C LEU A 80 -3.54 -20.52 -38.97
N ALA A 81 -4.06 -19.40 -39.45
CA ALA A 81 -5.49 -19.21 -39.61
C ALA A 81 -5.92 -19.48 -41.05
N GLU A 82 -7.05 -20.17 -41.22
CA GLU A 82 -7.70 -20.21 -42.51
C GLU A 82 -8.51 -18.93 -42.72
N VAL A 83 -8.17 -18.19 -43.76
CA VAL A 83 -8.83 -16.92 -44.12
C VAL A 83 -9.51 -17.06 -45.46
N LYS A 84 -10.70 -16.51 -45.56
CA LYS A 84 -11.43 -16.47 -46.83
C LYS A 84 -10.72 -15.53 -47.81
N VAL A 85 -10.60 -15.96 -49.07
CA VAL A 85 -9.99 -15.15 -50.11
C VAL A 85 -11.05 -14.23 -50.73
N TYR A 86 -10.69 -12.95 -50.90
CA TYR A 86 -11.54 -11.94 -51.56
C TYR A 86 -10.80 -11.41 -52.80
N ASN A 87 -11.57 -11.13 -53.87
CA ASN A 87 -11.04 -10.54 -55.09
C ASN A 87 -10.78 -9.02 -54.91
N GLU A 88 -10.23 -8.38 -55.94
CA GLU A 88 -9.95 -6.92 -55.96
C GLU A 88 -11.19 -6.06 -55.73
N GLN A 89 -12.38 -6.59 -56.05
CA GLN A 89 -13.67 -5.93 -55.86
C GLN A 89 -14.27 -6.15 -54.44
N GLY A 90 -13.59 -6.93 -53.58
CA GLY A 90 -14.04 -7.25 -52.22
C GLY A 90 -15.10 -8.37 -52.16
N GLU A 91 -15.29 -9.13 -53.25
CA GLU A 91 -16.20 -10.26 -53.30
C GLU A 91 -15.49 -11.55 -52.89
N LEU A 92 -16.23 -12.43 -52.24
CA LEU A 92 -15.71 -13.73 -51.75
C LEU A 92 -15.42 -14.67 -52.96
N VAL A 93 -14.19 -15.06 -53.11
CA VAL A 93 -13.77 -16.00 -54.17
C VAL A 93 -14.33 -17.39 -53.81
N ARG A 94 -14.97 -18.03 -54.80
CA ARG A 94 -15.49 -19.41 -54.70
C ARG A 94 -14.86 -20.29 -55.77
N ASP A 95 -14.72 -21.55 -55.44
CA ASP A 95 -14.29 -22.57 -56.40
C ASP A 95 -15.41 -22.96 -57.40
N GLU A 96 -15.14 -23.86 -58.30
CA GLU A 96 -16.08 -24.36 -59.31
C GLU A 96 -17.34 -25.03 -58.73
N LEU A 97 -17.26 -25.44 -57.46
CA LEU A 97 -18.38 -26.03 -56.70
C LEU A 97 -19.12 -25.02 -55.83
N GLY A 98 -18.74 -23.75 -55.89
CA GLY A 98 -19.37 -22.66 -55.11
C GLY A 98 -18.90 -22.62 -53.66
N VAL A 99 -17.87 -23.36 -53.27
CA VAL A 99 -17.29 -23.37 -51.93
C VAL A 99 -16.30 -22.18 -51.78
N PRO A 100 -16.33 -21.43 -50.65
CA PRO A 100 -15.37 -20.37 -50.40
C PRO A 100 -13.94 -20.89 -50.45
N VAL A 101 -13.10 -20.24 -51.28
CA VAL A 101 -11.66 -20.50 -51.31
C VAL A 101 -11.06 -19.95 -50.01
N THR A 102 -10.24 -20.76 -49.34
CA THR A 102 -9.50 -20.34 -48.14
C THR A 102 -8.02 -20.40 -48.42
N ASP A 103 -7.29 -19.46 -47.82
CA ASP A 103 -5.83 -19.46 -47.80
C ASP A 103 -5.34 -19.56 -46.36
N ARG A 104 -4.06 -19.86 -46.17
CA ARG A 104 -3.46 -19.96 -44.84
C ARG A 104 -2.60 -18.74 -44.55
N GLU A 105 -2.98 -17.99 -43.56
CA GLU A 105 -2.26 -16.79 -43.10
C GLU A 105 -1.71 -16.99 -41.71
N PHE A 106 -0.47 -16.54 -41.46
CA PHE A 106 0.05 -16.45 -40.09
C PHE A 106 -0.62 -15.34 -39.32
N ARG A 107 -1.29 -15.69 -38.22
CA ARG A 107 -1.87 -14.76 -37.27
C ARG A 107 -1.27 -14.95 -35.90
N TRP A 108 -1.34 -13.91 -35.09
CA TRP A 108 -0.89 -13.96 -33.69
C TRP A 108 -2.11 -13.99 -32.78
N SER A 109 -2.15 -14.98 -31.88
CA SER A 109 -3.08 -14.96 -30.76
C SER A 109 -2.66 -13.83 -29.82
N PRO A 110 -3.56 -12.92 -29.42
CA PRO A 110 -3.20 -11.88 -28.46
C PRO A 110 -2.80 -12.49 -27.11
N PRO A 111 -1.96 -11.78 -26.31
CA PRO A 111 -1.64 -12.20 -24.96
C PRO A 111 -2.92 -12.38 -24.14
N SER A 112 -3.03 -13.48 -23.37
CA SER A 112 -4.23 -13.80 -22.58
C SER A 112 -4.46 -12.81 -21.43
N ASP A 113 -3.37 -12.25 -20.90
CA ASP A 113 -3.39 -11.40 -19.72
C ASP A 113 -3.66 -9.93 -20.05
N LEU A 114 -3.64 -9.56 -21.32
CA LEU A 114 -3.93 -8.19 -21.76
C LEU A 114 -5.40 -8.04 -22.21
N PRO A 115 -6.04 -6.89 -21.93
CA PRO A 115 -7.44 -6.69 -22.25
C PRO A 115 -7.67 -6.60 -23.77
N THR A 116 -8.53 -7.47 -24.31
CA THR A 116 -8.91 -7.48 -25.73
C THR A 116 -10.15 -6.65 -26.04
N ASP A 117 -10.96 -6.35 -25.02
CA ASP A 117 -12.14 -5.47 -25.18
C ASP A 117 -11.68 -4.04 -25.41
N LYS A 118 -12.10 -3.47 -26.54
CA LYS A 118 -11.80 -2.07 -26.94
C LYS A 118 -12.33 -1.03 -25.96
N LEU A 119 -13.36 -1.34 -25.19
CA LEU A 119 -13.94 -0.46 -24.17
C LEU A 119 -13.29 -0.62 -22.80
N SER A 120 -12.33 -1.54 -22.67
CA SER A 120 -11.65 -1.76 -21.40
C SER A 120 -11.02 -0.49 -20.86
N ASN A 121 -11.26 -0.22 -19.58
CA ASN A 121 -10.63 0.85 -18.80
C ASN A 121 -9.66 0.32 -17.74
N ALA A 122 -9.12 -0.89 -17.94
CA ALA A 122 -8.22 -1.52 -16.99
C ALA A 122 -6.97 -0.67 -16.69
N LEU A 123 -6.41 -0.90 -15.50
CA LEU A 123 -5.06 -0.49 -15.15
C LEU A 123 -4.15 -1.71 -15.28
N VAL A 124 -3.21 -1.66 -16.22
CA VAL A 124 -2.16 -2.69 -16.37
C VAL A 124 -0.98 -2.30 -15.50
N PHE A 125 -0.62 -3.18 -14.59
CA PHE A 125 0.49 -2.99 -13.68
C PHE A 125 1.61 -3.99 -14.01
N PHE A 126 2.75 -3.47 -14.46
CA PHE A 126 3.94 -4.26 -14.74
C PHE A 126 4.82 -4.29 -13.49
N ASP A 127 4.70 -5.36 -12.70
CA ASP A 127 5.48 -5.49 -11.47
C ASP A 127 6.84 -6.13 -11.76
N GLU A 128 7.83 -5.71 -10.96
CA GLU A 128 9.22 -6.18 -11.01
C GLU A 128 9.91 -6.03 -12.39
N ILE A 129 9.55 -4.99 -13.16
CA ILE A 129 10.08 -4.77 -14.51
C ILE A 129 11.61 -4.79 -14.59
N SER A 130 12.30 -4.32 -13.54
CA SER A 130 13.76 -4.33 -13.45
C SER A 130 14.37 -5.72 -13.27
N ALA A 131 13.61 -6.68 -12.75
CA ALA A 131 14.05 -8.05 -12.54
C ALA A 131 13.73 -8.99 -13.72
N ALA A 132 12.92 -8.53 -14.67
CA ALA A 132 12.54 -9.31 -15.84
C ALA A 132 13.73 -9.57 -16.78
N PRO A 133 13.81 -10.73 -17.44
CA PRO A 133 14.82 -10.99 -18.46
C PRO A 133 14.80 -9.90 -19.55
N PRO A 134 15.95 -9.55 -20.15
CA PRO A 134 16.01 -8.49 -21.17
C PRO A 134 15.09 -8.70 -22.38
N SER A 135 14.82 -9.95 -22.75
CA SER A 135 13.89 -10.31 -23.83
C SER A 135 12.44 -9.98 -23.49
N VAL A 136 12.02 -10.23 -22.25
CA VAL A 136 10.69 -9.88 -21.74
C VAL A 136 10.56 -8.36 -21.58
N GLN A 137 11.61 -7.71 -21.05
CA GLN A 137 11.66 -6.26 -21.01
C GLN A 137 11.47 -5.66 -22.42
N ALA A 138 12.17 -6.18 -23.44
CA ALA A 138 12.06 -5.69 -24.81
C ALA A 138 10.64 -5.82 -25.38
N ALA A 139 9.93 -6.92 -25.08
CA ALA A 139 8.54 -7.09 -25.46
C ALA A 139 7.61 -6.10 -24.73
N THR A 140 7.80 -5.92 -23.44
CA THR A 140 7.05 -4.95 -22.61
C THR A 140 7.26 -3.52 -23.10
N TYR A 141 8.47 -3.17 -23.56
CA TYR A 141 8.76 -1.84 -24.12
C TYR A 141 7.89 -1.51 -25.31
N GLN A 142 7.64 -2.46 -26.18
CA GLN A 142 6.81 -2.24 -27.37
C GLN A 142 5.37 -1.85 -26.96
N ILE A 143 4.82 -2.48 -25.95
CA ILE A 143 3.50 -2.12 -25.42
C ILE A 143 3.51 -0.72 -24.79
N ILE A 144 4.51 -0.41 -23.99
CA ILE A 144 4.61 0.88 -23.28
C ILE A 144 4.85 2.03 -24.28
N LEU A 145 5.71 1.81 -25.30
CA LEU A 145 6.07 2.84 -26.29
C LEU A 145 4.97 3.06 -27.31
N ASN A 146 4.45 1.99 -27.87
CA ASN A 146 3.61 2.00 -29.07
C ASN A 146 2.16 1.62 -28.77
N ARG A 147 1.82 1.24 -27.54
CA ARG A 147 0.54 0.68 -27.14
C ARG A 147 0.11 -0.52 -27.98
N ARG A 148 1.07 -1.24 -28.54
CA ARG A 148 0.85 -2.42 -29.41
C ARG A 148 2.01 -3.39 -29.29
N ILE A 149 1.72 -4.66 -29.55
CA ILE A 149 2.73 -5.69 -29.73
C ILE A 149 2.27 -6.68 -30.80
N GLY A 150 3.08 -6.88 -31.83
CA GLY A 150 2.64 -7.63 -33.00
C GLY A 150 1.37 -7.03 -33.61
N SER A 151 0.33 -7.84 -33.77
CA SER A 151 -1.00 -7.44 -34.23
C SER A 151 -1.91 -6.92 -33.12
N TYR A 152 -1.55 -7.15 -31.85
CA TYR A 152 -2.35 -6.70 -30.70
C TYR A 152 -2.21 -5.19 -30.47
N GLN A 153 -3.34 -4.51 -30.31
CA GLN A 153 -3.44 -3.09 -29.98
C GLN A 153 -4.07 -2.95 -28.59
N LEU A 154 -3.34 -2.29 -27.67
CA LEU A 154 -3.85 -1.98 -26.33
C LEU A 154 -5.00 -0.96 -26.41
N PRO A 155 -6.17 -1.23 -25.80
CA PRO A 155 -7.30 -0.31 -25.81
C PRO A 155 -6.95 1.08 -25.29
N ASP A 156 -7.54 2.14 -25.88
CA ASP A 156 -7.16 3.54 -25.61
C ASP A 156 -7.34 3.96 -24.15
N ASN A 157 -8.36 3.44 -23.46
CA ASN A 157 -8.66 3.78 -22.08
C ASN A 157 -7.82 3.01 -21.06
N VAL A 158 -7.06 2.01 -21.49
CA VAL A 158 -6.13 1.27 -20.63
C VAL A 158 -4.95 2.17 -20.29
N VAL A 159 -4.59 2.19 -19.01
CA VAL A 159 -3.45 2.94 -18.48
C VAL A 159 -2.41 1.97 -17.91
N MET A 160 -1.17 2.43 -17.81
CA MET A 160 -0.06 1.58 -17.42
C MET A 160 0.71 2.19 -16.25
N VAL A 161 1.02 1.37 -15.26
CA VAL A 161 1.95 1.68 -14.18
C VAL A 161 2.97 0.55 -14.12
N ALA A 162 4.22 0.87 -13.87
CA ALA A 162 5.27 -0.13 -13.67
C ALA A 162 5.93 0.05 -12.30
N ALA A 163 6.42 -1.03 -11.73
CA ALA A 163 7.23 -1.00 -10.52
C ALA A 163 8.53 -1.80 -10.70
N GLY A 164 9.54 -1.41 -9.95
CA GLY A 164 10.82 -2.11 -9.94
C GLY A 164 11.65 -1.78 -8.71
N ASN A 165 12.60 -2.64 -8.43
CA ASN A 165 13.61 -2.40 -7.41
C ASN A 165 14.82 -1.73 -8.07
N ARG A 166 15.52 -0.88 -7.31
CA ARG A 166 16.74 -0.22 -7.81
C ARG A 166 17.91 -1.21 -7.74
N VAL A 167 18.90 -1.04 -8.57
CA VAL A 167 20.13 -1.86 -8.55
C VAL A 167 20.78 -1.87 -7.16
N ARG A 168 20.73 -0.76 -6.45
CA ARG A 168 21.25 -0.65 -5.07
C ARG A 168 20.46 -1.45 -4.05
N ASP A 169 19.24 -1.87 -4.36
CA ASP A 169 18.39 -2.67 -3.45
C ASP A 169 18.74 -4.18 -3.52
N LYS A 170 19.88 -4.57 -4.12
CA LYS A 170 20.42 -5.95 -4.25
C LYS A 170 19.44 -6.99 -4.84
N GLY A 171 18.34 -6.58 -5.44
CA GLY A 171 17.52 -7.47 -6.26
C GLY A 171 18.21 -7.76 -7.59
N VAL A 172 17.85 -8.85 -8.24
CA VAL A 172 18.18 -9.01 -9.66
C VAL A 172 17.57 -7.83 -10.40
N ALA A 173 18.40 -6.94 -10.92
CA ALA A 173 17.92 -5.76 -11.63
C ALA A 173 18.78 -5.53 -12.87
N TYR A 174 18.13 -5.52 -14.02
CA TYR A 174 18.73 -5.12 -15.28
C TYR A 174 18.57 -3.62 -15.48
N ASN A 175 19.57 -2.99 -16.09
CA ASN A 175 19.48 -1.58 -16.43
C ASN A 175 18.36 -1.35 -17.45
N MET A 176 17.48 -0.42 -17.17
CA MET A 176 16.44 -0.01 -18.11
C MET A 176 17.06 0.76 -19.27
N PRO A 177 16.81 0.37 -20.54
CA PRO A 177 17.30 1.13 -21.70
C PRO A 177 16.77 2.57 -21.71
N THR A 178 17.64 3.51 -22.07
CA THR A 178 17.32 4.95 -22.10
C THR A 178 16.04 5.31 -22.87
N PRO A 179 15.74 4.71 -24.05
CA PRO A 179 14.51 5.02 -24.77
C PRO A 179 13.23 4.67 -23.99
N LEU A 180 13.28 3.60 -23.19
CA LEU A 180 12.17 3.25 -22.32
C LEU A 180 12.07 4.19 -21.11
N ALA A 181 13.20 4.44 -20.45
CA ALA A 181 13.23 5.32 -19.29
C ALA A 181 12.57 6.67 -19.62
N ASN A 182 12.84 7.24 -20.79
CA ASN A 182 12.28 8.52 -21.22
C ASN A 182 10.74 8.51 -21.46
N ARG A 183 10.08 7.36 -21.38
CA ARG A 183 8.63 7.24 -21.59
C ARG A 183 7.83 7.24 -20.30
N PHE A 184 8.50 7.08 -19.17
CA PHE A 184 7.89 7.09 -17.85
C PHE A 184 8.12 8.42 -17.12
N SER A 185 7.16 8.76 -16.28
CA SER A 185 7.43 9.61 -15.12
C SER A 185 8.03 8.74 -14.04
N HIS A 186 9.20 9.08 -13.51
CA HIS A 186 9.90 8.28 -12.51
C HIS A 186 9.75 8.88 -11.12
N VAL A 187 9.34 8.04 -10.16
CA VAL A 187 9.27 8.40 -8.74
C VAL A 187 9.87 7.30 -7.89
N THR A 188 10.44 7.65 -6.75
CA THR A 188 10.90 6.70 -5.74
C THR A 188 9.97 6.75 -4.53
N LEU A 189 9.38 5.62 -4.20
CA LEU A 189 8.59 5.47 -2.99
C LEU A 189 9.50 5.35 -1.78
N GLU A 190 9.27 6.20 -0.78
CA GLU A 190 9.94 6.14 0.52
C GLU A 190 8.93 5.88 1.63
N PRO A 191 9.34 5.15 2.70
CA PRO A 191 8.46 4.89 3.82
C PRO A 191 8.13 6.20 4.54
N ASN A 192 6.88 6.34 4.95
CA ASN A 192 6.42 7.43 5.79
C ASN A 192 5.54 6.86 6.89
N ILE A 193 5.87 7.14 8.15
CA ILE A 193 5.18 6.56 9.28
C ILE A 193 3.75 7.08 9.44
N ASP A 194 3.49 8.34 9.13
CA ASP A 194 2.15 8.91 9.26
C ASP A 194 1.21 8.32 8.21
N ASP A 195 1.65 8.25 6.93
CA ASP A 195 0.88 7.62 5.86
C ASP A 195 0.64 6.13 6.16
N TRP A 196 1.68 5.43 6.68
CA TRP A 196 1.56 4.01 7.03
C TRP A 196 0.59 3.81 8.20
N LYS A 197 0.66 4.63 9.23
CA LYS A 197 -0.22 4.57 10.40
C LYS A 197 -1.69 4.76 10.01
N ASP A 198 -1.98 5.75 9.16
CA ASP A 198 -3.33 5.97 8.66
C ASP A 198 -3.87 4.77 7.88
N TRP A 199 -3.01 4.16 7.05
CA TRP A 199 -3.34 2.91 6.37
C TRP A 199 -3.51 1.74 7.36
N ALA A 200 -2.61 1.60 8.32
CA ALA A 200 -2.61 0.51 9.30
C ALA A 200 -3.90 0.49 10.16
N ILE A 201 -4.34 1.64 10.62
CA ILE A 201 -5.58 1.77 11.38
C ILE A 201 -6.79 1.38 10.53
N ARG A 202 -6.87 1.85 9.28
CA ARG A 202 -7.95 1.48 8.35
C ARG A 202 -7.99 -0.01 8.03
N ASN A 203 -6.84 -0.64 7.95
CA ASN A 203 -6.71 -2.07 7.66
C ASN A 203 -6.64 -2.94 8.93
N LYS A 204 -6.97 -2.37 10.09
CA LYS A 204 -7.08 -3.08 11.37
C LYS A 204 -5.79 -3.82 11.76
N ILE A 205 -4.65 -3.22 11.47
CA ILE A 205 -3.35 -3.73 11.94
C ILE A 205 -3.36 -3.78 13.46
N HIS A 206 -2.79 -4.81 14.04
CA HIS A 206 -2.77 -5.00 15.49
C HIS A 206 -2.25 -3.76 16.22
N ARG A 207 -2.96 -3.32 17.26
CA ARG A 207 -2.66 -2.10 18.02
C ARG A 207 -1.24 -2.02 18.53
N ASP A 208 -0.66 -3.15 18.98
CA ASP A 208 0.70 -3.19 19.51
C ASP A 208 1.73 -2.87 18.40
N VAL A 209 1.49 -3.32 17.17
CA VAL A 209 2.35 -3.01 16.01
C VAL A 209 2.27 -1.52 15.68
N VAL A 210 1.07 -0.95 15.62
CA VAL A 210 0.89 0.48 15.34
C VAL A 210 1.49 1.34 16.45
N GLY A 211 1.29 0.96 17.72
CA GLY A 211 1.85 1.66 18.87
C GLY A 211 3.37 1.62 18.88
N TYR A 212 3.96 0.45 18.64
CA TYR A 212 5.42 0.30 18.56
C TYR A 212 6.02 1.16 17.45
N LEU A 213 5.50 1.09 16.24
CA LEU A 213 6.03 1.85 15.11
C LEU A 213 5.77 3.35 15.23
N SER A 214 4.75 3.76 15.98
CA SER A 214 4.56 5.18 16.34
C SER A 214 5.63 5.67 17.32
N PHE A 215 6.10 4.79 18.20
CA PHE A 215 7.20 5.08 19.13
C PHE A 215 8.58 4.95 18.47
N GLN A 216 8.77 3.97 17.59
CA GLN A 216 10.02 3.66 16.88
C GLN A 216 9.84 3.73 15.35
N PRO A 217 9.61 4.92 14.77
CA PRO A 217 9.31 5.08 13.34
C PRO A 217 10.39 4.54 12.40
N GLN A 218 11.66 4.56 12.83
CA GLN A 218 12.81 4.06 12.07
C GLN A 218 12.75 2.54 11.85
N ASP A 219 12.05 1.79 12.70
CA ASP A 219 11.91 0.35 12.56
C ASP A 219 10.78 -0.04 11.58
N LEU A 220 10.03 0.92 11.01
CA LEU A 220 9.06 0.66 9.94
C LEU A 220 9.73 0.05 8.71
N MET A 221 10.93 0.54 8.37
CA MET A 221 11.71 0.07 7.23
C MET A 221 13.18 0.03 7.60
N ASN A 222 13.71 -1.15 7.83
CA ASN A 222 15.12 -1.37 8.14
C ASN A 222 15.73 -2.37 7.17
N PHE A 223 15.62 -2.05 5.87
CA PHE A 223 16.20 -2.81 4.79
C PHE A 223 17.62 -2.33 4.52
N ASN A 224 18.61 -3.16 4.82
CA ASN A 224 20.00 -2.91 4.47
C ASN A 224 20.47 -3.92 3.41
N PRO A 225 20.69 -3.50 2.15
CA PRO A 225 21.15 -4.39 1.10
C PRO A 225 22.50 -5.07 1.39
N SER A 226 23.31 -4.52 2.30
CA SER A 226 24.61 -5.11 2.66
C SER A 226 24.51 -6.22 3.70
N ASN A 227 23.35 -6.40 4.32
CA ASN A 227 23.10 -7.45 5.28
C ASN A 227 22.59 -8.71 4.59
N ASP A 228 23.14 -9.87 4.93
CA ASP A 228 22.73 -11.18 4.38
C ASP A 228 21.55 -11.80 5.17
N SER A 229 20.90 -11.04 6.05
CA SER A 229 19.72 -11.52 6.79
C SER A 229 18.53 -11.71 5.86
N TYR A 230 17.87 -12.85 5.97
CA TYR A 230 16.61 -13.14 5.26
C TYR A 230 15.41 -12.43 5.89
N ALA A 231 15.48 -12.06 7.17
CA ALA A 231 14.43 -11.38 7.91
C ALA A 231 14.82 -9.92 8.16
N PHE A 232 13.96 -9.00 7.75
CA PHE A 232 14.16 -7.56 7.94
C PHE A 232 12.82 -6.82 8.00
N ALA A 233 12.81 -5.71 8.74
CA ALA A 233 11.61 -4.92 8.94
C ALA A 233 11.22 -4.14 7.66
N THR A 234 9.98 -4.29 7.24
CA THR A 234 9.32 -3.55 6.16
C THR A 234 7.84 -3.37 6.49
N PRO A 235 7.11 -2.45 5.84
CA PRO A 235 5.65 -2.36 5.96
C PRO A 235 4.94 -3.72 5.78
N ARG A 236 5.38 -4.54 4.82
CA ARG A 236 4.83 -5.89 4.58
C ARG A 236 5.10 -6.85 5.72
N THR A 237 6.33 -6.89 6.24
CA THR A 237 6.67 -7.82 7.33
C THR A 237 6.01 -7.42 8.64
N TRP A 238 5.78 -6.14 8.89
CA TRP A 238 4.97 -5.68 10.01
C TRP A 238 3.49 -6.03 9.86
N TYR A 239 2.95 -6.05 8.64
CA TYR A 239 1.63 -6.62 8.39
C TYR A 239 1.58 -8.11 8.78
N PHE A 240 2.59 -8.90 8.40
CA PHE A 240 2.66 -10.32 8.80
C PHE A 240 2.76 -10.50 10.33
N VAL A 241 3.52 -9.64 11.02
CA VAL A 241 3.53 -9.64 12.50
C VAL A 241 2.14 -9.36 13.06
N SER A 242 1.41 -8.42 12.47
CA SER A 242 0.03 -8.16 12.86
C SER A 242 -0.86 -9.39 12.72
N ASP A 243 -0.75 -10.11 11.60
CA ASP A 243 -1.51 -11.35 11.37
C ASP A 243 -1.16 -12.45 12.39
N LEU A 244 0.11 -12.55 12.80
CA LEU A 244 0.54 -13.48 13.84
C LEU A 244 -0.04 -13.15 15.23
N LEU A 245 -0.40 -11.91 15.47
CA LEU A 245 -0.90 -11.44 16.78
C LEU A 245 -2.40 -11.53 16.94
N GLN A 246 -3.15 -11.76 15.88
CA GLN A 246 -4.62 -11.70 15.91
C GLN A 246 -5.26 -12.87 15.17
N GLU A 247 -6.37 -13.35 15.71
CA GLU A 247 -7.25 -14.30 15.04
C GLU A 247 -8.05 -13.61 13.94
N PRO A 248 -8.63 -14.36 12.96
CA PRO A 248 -9.43 -13.78 11.88
C PRO A 248 -10.62 -12.93 12.34
N ASP A 249 -11.10 -13.14 13.56
CA ASP A 249 -12.17 -12.35 14.17
C ASP A 249 -11.67 -11.10 14.93
N GLY A 250 -10.36 -10.85 14.88
CA GLY A 250 -9.71 -9.68 15.51
C GLY A 250 -9.40 -9.82 17.00
N ARG A 251 -9.58 -11.02 17.59
CA ARG A 251 -9.10 -11.32 18.94
C ARG A 251 -7.59 -11.55 18.92
N ASP A 252 -6.95 -11.34 20.08
CA ASP A 252 -5.54 -11.66 20.25
C ASP A 252 -5.31 -13.18 20.08
N ALA A 253 -4.32 -13.54 19.25
CA ALA A 253 -3.97 -14.94 19.02
C ALA A 253 -3.40 -15.60 20.28
N GLN A 254 -3.77 -16.86 20.48
CA GLN A 254 -3.32 -17.68 21.61
C GLN A 254 -2.06 -18.46 21.23
N LEU A 255 -0.90 -17.79 21.23
CA LEU A 255 0.41 -18.41 21.01
C LEU A 255 1.23 -18.39 22.29
N ASP A 256 2.02 -19.45 22.52
CA ASP A 256 3.02 -19.43 23.59
C ASP A 256 4.10 -18.38 23.30
N GLY A 257 4.73 -17.87 24.39
CA GLY A 257 5.64 -16.73 24.29
C GLY A 257 6.93 -17.04 23.52
N GLU A 258 7.40 -18.29 23.49
CA GLU A 258 8.62 -18.68 22.78
C GLU A 258 8.34 -18.76 21.27
N THR A 259 7.29 -19.48 20.87
CA THR A 259 6.87 -19.56 19.46
C THR A 259 6.58 -18.19 18.87
N LEU A 260 5.87 -17.33 19.61
CA LEU A 260 5.62 -15.96 19.16
C LEU A 260 6.92 -15.17 18.99
N SER A 261 7.84 -15.30 19.95
CA SER A 261 9.15 -14.64 19.87
C SER A 261 9.93 -15.05 18.62
N ASP A 262 9.98 -16.34 18.33
CA ASP A 262 10.72 -16.86 17.18
C ASP A 262 10.08 -16.43 15.85
N LEU A 263 8.76 -16.47 15.73
CA LEU A 263 8.04 -16.04 14.54
C LEU A 263 8.20 -14.54 14.28
N VAL A 264 8.07 -13.71 15.31
CA VAL A 264 8.24 -12.25 15.17
C VAL A 264 9.67 -11.91 14.75
N ARG A 265 10.68 -12.46 15.43
CA ARG A 265 12.09 -12.24 15.11
C ARG A 265 12.46 -12.79 13.73
N GLY A 266 11.91 -13.94 13.37
CA GLY A 266 12.06 -14.54 12.04
C GLY A 266 11.37 -13.74 10.93
N THR A 267 10.42 -12.87 11.26
CA THR A 267 9.68 -12.04 10.29
C THR A 267 10.32 -10.68 10.06
N VAL A 268 10.60 -9.93 11.14
CA VAL A 268 11.11 -8.55 11.04
C VAL A 268 12.60 -8.40 11.34
N GLY A 269 13.27 -9.51 11.62
CA GLY A 269 14.66 -9.56 12.03
C GLY A 269 14.84 -9.48 13.55
N ASP A 270 15.95 -10.03 14.01
CA ASP A 270 16.22 -10.22 15.43
C ASP A 270 16.17 -8.92 16.25
N ALA A 271 16.82 -7.87 15.75
CA ALA A 271 16.90 -6.60 16.46
C ALA A 271 15.55 -5.90 16.60
N ALA A 272 14.79 -5.77 15.50
CA ALA A 272 13.47 -5.13 15.49
C ALA A 272 12.46 -5.99 16.27
N GLY A 273 12.49 -7.31 16.10
CA GLY A 273 11.62 -8.25 16.79
C GLY A 273 11.82 -8.23 18.30
N THR A 274 13.07 -8.23 18.77
CA THR A 274 13.38 -8.15 20.21
C THR A 274 12.88 -6.85 20.84
N LYS A 275 13.09 -5.71 20.17
CA LYS A 275 12.59 -4.42 20.65
C LYS A 275 11.06 -4.40 20.71
N PHE A 276 10.39 -4.92 19.68
CA PHE A 276 8.94 -5.02 19.63
C PHE A 276 8.37 -5.88 20.75
N LEU A 277 8.94 -7.05 20.99
CA LEU A 277 8.51 -7.94 22.07
C LEU A 277 8.74 -7.33 23.46
N SER A 278 9.80 -6.55 23.63
CA SER A 278 10.05 -5.79 24.87
C SER A 278 9.00 -4.70 25.07
N TYR A 279 8.71 -3.93 24.02
CA TYR A 279 7.64 -2.94 24.01
C TYR A 279 6.28 -3.56 24.36
N ARG A 280 5.92 -4.69 23.75
CA ARG A 280 4.67 -5.39 24.01
C ARG A 280 4.52 -5.85 25.47
N ARG A 281 5.62 -6.31 26.07
CA ARG A 281 5.63 -6.64 27.52
C ARG A 281 5.38 -5.42 28.39
N SER A 282 5.97 -4.28 28.07
CA SER A 282 5.70 -3.03 28.79
C SER A 282 4.25 -2.57 28.57
N ALA A 283 3.75 -2.64 27.35
CA ALA A 283 2.37 -2.27 27.01
C ALA A 283 1.32 -3.16 27.73
N SER A 284 1.62 -4.43 27.99
CA SER A 284 0.70 -5.33 28.69
C SER A 284 0.44 -4.96 30.16
N THR A 285 1.22 -4.06 30.72
CA THR A 285 1.00 -3.53 32.09
C THR A 285 -0.04 -2.41 32.15
N LEU A 286 -0.49 -1.91 30.99
CA LEU A 286 -1.49 -0.86 30.90
C LEU A 286 -2.88 -1.34 31.33
N PRO A 287 -3.67 -0.47 31.96
CA PRO A 287 -5.08 -0.76 32.20
C PRO A 287 -5.83 -0.90 30.88
N ASN A 288 -6.96 -1.61 30.91
CA ASN A 288 -7.79 -1.75 29.73
C ASN A 288 -8.30 -0.37 29.27
N ALA A 289 -8.17 -0.07 27.98
CA ALA A 289 -8.62 1.19 27.41
C ALA A 289 -10.11 1.46 27.65
N ARG A 290 -10.95 0.42 27.65
CA ARG A 290 -12.38 0.54 27.98
C ARG A 290 -12.60 1.03 29.40
N ASP A 291 -11.85 0.54 30.38
CA ASP A 291 -11.99 0.97 31.78
C ASP A 291 -11.59 2.43 31.96
N ILE A 292 -10.67 2.95 31.15
CA ILE A 292 -10.35 4.38 31.13
C ILE A 292 -11.53 5.18 30.55
N LEU A 293 -12.08 4.77 29.41
CA LEU A 293 -13.21 5.45 28.77
C LEU A 293 -14.49 5.36 29.60
N ASP A 294 -14.65 4.31 30.40
CA ASP A 294 -15.74 4.18 31.38
C ASP A 294 -15.54 5.05 32.66
N GLY A 295 -14.38 5.75 32.74
CA GLY A 295 -14.07 6.59 33.91
C GLY A 295 -13.67 5.82 35.17
N LYS A 296 -13.45 4.50 35.09
CA LYS A 296 -12.99 3.67 36.22
C LYS A 296 -11.53 3.97 36.58
N VAL A 297 -10.69 4.28 35.57
CA VAL A 297 -9.30 4.69 35.75
C VAL A 297 -9.17 6.16 35.36
N LYS A 298 -8.92 7.03 36.35
CA LYS A 298 -8.89 8.48 36.16
C LYS A 298 -7.50 9.06 36.03
N SER A 299 -6.49 8.37 36.56
CA SER A 299 -5.10 8.84 36.50
C SER A 299 -4.12 7.69 36.42
N LEU A 300 -3.01 7.97 35.74
CA LEU A 300 -1.86 7.08 35.64
C LEU A 300 -0.62 7.81 36.11
N LYS A 301 0.26 7.13 36.86
CA LYS A 301 1.49 7.71 37.39
C LYS A 301 2.71 7.02 36.77
N ASN A 302 3.74 7.81 36.47
CA ASN A 302 5.06 7.31 36.04
C ASN A 302 5.03 6.42 34.80
N ILE A 303 4.37 6.88 33.72
CA ILE A 303 4.29 6.15 32.46
C ILE A 303 5.54 6.50 31.62
N SER A 304 6.24 5.49 31.13
CA SER A 304 7.38 5.69 30.20
C SER A 304 6.87 6.09 28.79
N PRO A 305 7.70 6.76 27.96
CA PRO A 305 7.27 7.25 26.65
C PRO A 305 6.76 6.15 25.69
N ASP A 306 7.36 4.96 25.74
CA ASP A 306 6.90 3.80 24.96
C ASP A 306 5.49 3.37 25.37
N VAL A 307 5.23 3.31 26.67
CA VAL A 307 3.91 2.96 27.22
C VAL A 307 2.88 4.06 26.94
N MET A 308 3.27 5.34 26.89
CA MET A 308 2.35 6.42 26.49
C MET A 308 1.85 6.25 25.05
N HIS A 309 2.73 5.89 24.10
CA HIS A 309 2.32 5.62 22.72
C HIS A 309 1.35 4.42 22.65
N ALA A 310 1.65 3.34 23.39
CA ALA A 310 0.78 2.18 23.48
C ALA A 310 -0.61 2.55 24.01
N LEU A 311 -0.65 3.36 25.07
CA LEU A 311 -1.89 3.82 25.69
C LEU A 311 -2.75 4.64 24.73
N VAL A 312 -2.17 5.64 24.08
CA VAL A 312 -2.88 6.50 23.14
C VAL A 312 -3.45 5.70 21.98
N ILE A 313 -2.66 4.79 21.39
CA ILE A 313 -3.15 3.94 20.31
C ILE A 313 -4.24 2.98 20.79
N ALA A 314 -4.10 2.37 21.98
CA ALA A 314 -5.14 1.52 22.55
C ALA A 314 -6.47 2.28 22.79
N LEU A 315 -6.39 3.51 23.29
CA LEU A 315 -7.56 4.38 23.45
C LEU A 315 -8.21 4.74 22.12
N CYS A 316 -7.42 5.07 21.09
CA CYS A 316 -7.95 5.35 19.76
C CYS A 316 -8.65 4.12 19.16
N TYR A 317 -8.06 2.93 19.28
CA TYR A 317 -8.66 1.69 18.78
C TYR A 317 -9.97 1.36 19.50
N GLU A 318 -10.04 1.54 20.83
CA GLU A 318 -11.28 1.36 21.57
C GLU A 318 -12.35 2.40 21.16
N LEU A 319 -11.96 3.64 20.89
CA LEU A 319 -12.88 4.65 20.35
C LEU A 319 -13.41 4.26 18.96
N PHE A 320 -12.59 3.73 18.07
CA PHE A 320 -13.05 3.25 16.77
C PHE A 320 -14.02 2.08 16.91
N ALA A 321 -13.72 1.14 17.80
CA ALA A 321 -14.60 -0.01 18.08
C ALA A 321 -15.93 0.43 18.69
N SER A 322 -15.89 1.35 19.66
CA SER A 322 -17.11 1.86 20.32
C SER A 322 -17.95 2.74 19.39
N ASN A 323 -17.32 3.51 18.49
CA ASN A 323 -18.02 4.24 17.42
C ASN A 323 -18.76 3.30 16.47
N ALA A 324 -18.11 2.20 16.05
CA ALA A 324 -18.76 1.19 15.21
C ALA A 324 -19.98 0.57 15.90
N ARG A 325 -19.87 0.27 17.20
CA ARG A 325 -21.01 -0.21 18.01
C ARG A 325 -22.15 0.83 18.11
N ALA A 326 -21.80 2.10 18.33
CA ALA A 326 -22.78 3.18 18.39
C ALA A 326 -23.51 3.38 17.06
N ARG A 327 -22.79 3.32 15.92
CA ARG A 327 -23.40 3.39 14.59
C ARG A 327 -24.34 2.22 14.30
N ALA A 328 -23.92 1.00 14.66
CA ALA A 328 -24.78 -0.19 14.54
C ALA A 328 -26.05 -0.04 15.40
N ALA A 329 -25.94 0.51 16.62
CA ALA A 329 -27.08 0.77 17.47
C ALA A 329 -28.05 1.80 16.85
N VAL A 330 -27.54 2.87 16.22
CA VAL A 330 -28.38 3.83 15.47
C VAL A 330 -29.12 3.16 14.32
N ALA A 331 -28.43 2.31 13.55
CA ALA A 331 -29.06 1.56 12.46
C ALA A 331 -30.17 0.62 12.95
N ASN A 332 -30.07 0.15 14.20
CA ASN A 332 -31.08 -0.68 14.88
C ASN A 332 -32.13 0.14 15.68
N GLY A 333 -32.19 1.47 15.49
CA GLY A 333 -33.24 2.34 16.06
C GLY A 333 -32.85 3.12 17.30
N ALA A 334 -31.66 2.97 17.86
CA ALA A 334 -31.18 3.73 19.02
C ALA A 334 -30.67 5.14 18.62
N LYS A 335 -31.58 6.07 18.36
CA LYS A 335 -31.29 7.39 17.77
C LYS A 335 -30.22 8.21 18.49
N ASP A 336 -30.11 8.09 19.81
CA ASP A 336 -29.18 8.88 20.64
C ASP A 336 -27.82 8.18 20.87
N ALA A 337 -27.60 6.99 20.35
CA ALA A 337 -26.38 6.21 20.62
C ALA A 337 -25.10 6.94 20.24
N LEU A 338 -25.06 7.61 19.08
CA LEU A 338 -23.90 8.41 18.67
C LEU A 338 -23.69 9.65 19.55
N LYS A 339 -24.78 10.33 19.96
CA LYS A 339 -24.67 11.47 20.86
C LYS A 339 -24.12 11.04 22.23
N THR A 340 -24.61 9.94 22.74
CA THR A 340 -24.13 9.33 24.00
C THR A 340 -22.65 8.94 23.87
N TRP A 341 -22.25 8.36 22.77
CA TRP A 341 -20.86 8.01 22.50
C TRP A 341 -19.96 9.26 22.49
N HIS A 342 -20.38 10.35 21.84
CA HIS A 342 -19.63 11.61 21.86
C HIS A 342 -19.47 12.19 23.25
N THR A 343 -20.55 12.24 24.03
CA THR A 343 -20.54 12.86 25.38
C THR A 343 -19.83 12.02 26.42
N ASN A 344 -19.74 10.70 26.22
CA ASN A 344 -19.09 9.81 27.19
C ASN A 344 -17.69 9.43 26.72
N ASP A 345 -17.57 8.68 25.63
CA ASP A 345 -16.29 8.10 25.24
C ASP A 345 -15.31 9.18 24.74
N VAL A 346 -15.76 10.06 23.83
CA VAL A 346 -14.88 11.08 23.24
C VAL A 346 -14.52 12.17 24.26
N ASP A 347 -15.48 12.61 25.07
CA ASP A 347 -15.23 13.61 26.11
C ASP A 347 -14.24 13.08 27.16
N THR A 348 -14.44 11.83 27.60
CA THR A 348 -13.54 11.17 28.57
C THR A 348 -12.13 10.98 27.98
N PHE A 349 -12.03 10.62 26.68
CA PHE A 349 -10.74 10.49 26.01
C PHE A 349 -9.93 11.80 26.05
N PHE A 350 -10.52 12.90 25.60
CA PHE A 350 -9.80 14.18 25.60
C PHE A 350 -9.47 14.67 27.01
N ARG A 351 -10.37 14.51 27.95
CA ARG A 351 -10.14 14.89 29.35
C ARG A 351 -9.01 14.05 29.96
N PHE A 352 -9.08 12.72 29.80
CA PHE A 352 -8.06 11.83 30.32
C PHE A 352 -6.68 12.15 29.75
N MET A 353 -6.59 12.41 28.44
CA MET A 353 -5.32 12.77 27.80
C MET A 353 -4.76 14.08 28.35
N MET A 354 -5.57 15.13 28.43
CA MET A 354 -5.13 16.43 28.94
C MET A 354 -4.71 16.39 30.42
N ASP A 355 -5.31 15.52 31.23
CA ASP A 355 -5.01 15.38 32.65
C ASP A 355 -3.79 14.49 32.93
N ASN A 356 -3.45 13.54 32.05
CA ASN A 356 -2.47 12.51 32.34
C ASN A 356 -1.26 12.45 31.38
N LEU A 357 -1.32 13.10 30.23
CA LEU A 357 -0.28 12.96 29.19
C LEU A 357 0.33 14.32 28.82
N PRO A 358 1.60 14.33 28.39
CA PRO A 358 2.24 15.53 27.91
C PRO A 358 1.63 16.06 26.59
N PRO A 359 1.78 17.36 26.27
CA PRO A 359 1.19 18.00 25.10
C PRO A 359 1.42 17.25 23.76
N GLU A 360 2.60 16.69 23.56
CA GLU A 360 2.96 15.95 22.35
C GLU A 360 2.10 14.70 22.18
N MET A 361 1.80 14.00 23.27
CA MET A 361 0.94 12.82 23.27
C MET A 361 -0.53 13.19 23.07
N CYS A 362 -0.97 14.32 23.59
CA CYS A 362 -2.31 14.85 23.35
C CYS A 362 -2.50 15.16 21.86
N VAL A 363 -1.54 15.87 21.25
CA VAL A 363 -1.54 16.17 19.81
C VAL A 363 -1.47 14.88 18.97
N PHE A 364 -0.62 13.92 19.36
CA PHE A 364 -0.52 12.62 18.69
C PHE A 364 -1.86 11.88 18.67
N GLY A 365 -2.55 11.79 19.82
CA GLY A 365 -3.86 11.13 19.92
C GLY A 365 -4.94 11.88 19.14
N GLY A 366 -4.99 13.22 19.24
CA GLY A 366 -5.91 14.05 18.49
C GLY A 366 -5.74 13.88 16.99
N LYS A 367 -4.51 13.92 16.47
CA LYS A 367 -4.22 13.65 15.06
C LYS A 367 -4.62 12.24 14.63
N THR A 368 -4.30 11.24 15.44
CA THR A 368 -4.64 9.85 15.14
C THR A 368 -6.15 9.66 15.04
N LEU A 369 -6.92 10.32 15.89
CA LEU A 369 -8.38 10.28 15.88
C LEU A 369 -8.98 11.01 14.68
N LEU A 370 -8.46 12.20 14.33
CA LEU A 370 -9.03 13.08 13.32
C LEU A 370 -8.64 12.74 11.88
N ASN A 371 -7.43 12.18 11.66
CA ASN A 371 -6.93 11.83 10.33
C ASN A 371 -7.57 10.56 9.77
N ASN A 372 -8.38 9.88 10.55
CA ASN A 372 -8.97 8.63 10.14
C ASN A 372 -10.21 8.87 9.28
N GLU A 373 -10.12 8.58 7.98
CA GLU A 373 -11.25 8.59 7.03
C GLU A 373 -12.38 7.62 7.41
N ASN A 374 -12.19 6.77 8.43
CA ASN A 374 -13.23 5.91 9.02
C ASN A 374 -14.34 6.71 9.74
N GLY A 375 -14.35 8.04 9.52
CA GLY A 375 -15.51 8.87 9.77
C GLY A 375 -15.87 9.06 11.23
N ILE A 376 -14.86 9.08 12.12
CA ILE A 376 -15.04 9.85 13.33
C ILE A 376 -14.98 11.32 12.91
N GLN A 377 -16.05 11.76 12.27
CA GLN A 377 -16.38 13.16 12.29
C GLN A 377 -16.65 13.44 13.76
N VAL A 378 -15.64 13.98 14.45
CA VAL A 378 -15.87 14.58 15.74
C VAL A 378 -16.82 15.75 15.43
N HIS A 379 -18.11 15.51 15.54
CA HIS A 379 -19.09 16.59 15.74
C HIS A 379 -18.82 17.20 17.12
N GLY A 380 -17.58 17.15 17.53
CA GLY A 380 -17.02 17.58 18.79
C GLY A 380 -16.90 19.07 18.94
N MET A 381 -17.30 19.84 17.98
CA MET A 381 -17.43 21.30 18.13
C MET A 381 -18.42 21.72 19.23
N MET A 382 -19.21 20.79 19.75
CA MET A 382 -20.11 21.03 20.86
C MET A 382 -19.63 20.53 22.23
N LEU A 383 -18.49 19.80 22.30
CA LEU A 383 -17.93 19.34 23.55
C LEU A 383 -17.02 20.43 24.14
N LYS A 384 -17.22 20.76 25.40
CA LYS A 384 -16.36 21.73 26.13
C LYS A 384 -14.91 21.27 26.16
N THR A 385 -14.68 19.97 26.35
CA THR A 385 -13.34 19.36 26.32
C THR A 385 -12.65 19.48 24.98
N TRP A 386 -13.39 19.44 23.86
CA TRP A 386 -12.82 19.68 22.54
C TRP A 386 -12.40 21.12 22.35
N ALA A 387 -13.21 22.09 22.79
CA ALA A 387 -12.83 23.50 22.75
C ALA A 387 -11.59 23.75 23.61
N GLU A 388 -11.55 23.22 24.82
CA GLU A 388 -10.37 23.32 25.69
C GLU A 388 -9.13 22.64 25.08
N PHE A 389 -9.29 21.48 24.43
CA PHE A 389 -8.21 20.79 23.74
C PHE A 389 -7.68 21.60 22.56
N THR A 390 -8.56 22.17 21.73
CA THR A 390 -8.15 23.01 20.60
C THR A 390 -7.46 24.28 21.07
N ASP A 391 -7.96 24.96 22.09
CA ASP A 391 -7.33 26.17 22.64
C ASP A 391 -5.91 25.88 23.17
N ARG A 392 -5.70 24.74 23.80
CA ARG A 392 -4.39 24.36 24.37
C ARG A 392 -3.37 23.91 23.30
N PHE A 393 -3.83 23.25 22.23
CA PHE A 393 -2.95 22.52 21.32
C PHE A 393 -3.06 22.91 19.84
N LEU A 394 -3.89 23.91 19.48
CA LEU A 394 -4.11 24.32 18.09
C LEU A 394 -2.80 24.73 17.39
N GLU A 395 -1.94 25.48 18.11
CA GLU A 395 -0.65 25.94 17.59
C GLU A 395 0.34 24.78 17.28
N LEU A 396 0.18 23.65 17.96
CA LEU A 396 0.99 22.44 17.76
C LEU A 396 0.42 21.51 16.67
N MET A 397 -0.80 21.81 16.20
CA MET A 397 -1.41 21.09 15.09
C MET A 397 -1.08 21.81 13.78
N PRO A 398 -0.27 21.22 12.88
CA PRO A 398 -0.01 21.84 11.58
C PRO A 398 -1.34 22.06 10.85
N SER A 399 -1.52 23.28 10.30
CA SER A 399 -2.64 23.61 9.43
C SER A 399 -2.69 22.60 8.28
N ARG A 400 -3.86 22.03 8.02
CA ARG A 400 -4.11 21.27 6.79
C ARG A 400 -3.94 22.23 5.60
N ASN A 401 -2.84 22.09 4.84
CA ASN A 401 -2.76 22.58 3.48
C ASN A 401 -3.18 21.47 2.51
#